data_1d49d241306a971180ffc4e20941be2e
#
_entry.id   1d49d241306a971180ffc4e20941be2e
#
_cell.length_a   1.000
_cell.length_b   1.000
_cell.length_c   1.000
_cell.angle_alpha   90.00
_cell.angle_beta   90.00
_cell.angle_gamma   90.00
#
_symmetry.space_group_name_H-M   'P 1'
#
loop_
_entity.id
_entity.type
_entity.pdbx_description
1 polymer ?
#
loop_
_entity_poly.entity_id
_entity_poly.type
_entity_poly.pdbx_seq_one_letter_code
_entity_poly.pdbx_strand_id
1 'polypeptide(L)'
;TNNQAIISHINYATSFYNQCDIPNFPNEYEDLVLTHSAAKCCQIAAGDIQNNMPDKPVKPTSPNFEDSIVDLPSPPTYSPPKLLLDFGAIMRSINKEDFDTADKQSELLSKRLEEYGKKHEQQEKFFQRDADLFKADLDRITKNADRDTQIELAEYRSEIYKYQYDITEYSAELQEKYSKYRWYMEQYVALMNEYNAGLQMATSQRQSPK
;
A
#
# COMPACT_ATOMS: atom_id res chain seq x y z
N THR A 1 59.52 -14.60 -11.06
CA THR A 1 58.17 -14.00 -11.28
C THR A 1 57.38 -14.17 -10.03
N ASN A 2 57.38 -13.11 -9.17
CA ASN A 2 56.59 -13.06 -7.95
C ASN A 2 55.17 -12.65 -8.32
N ASN A 3 54.23 -13.58 -8.33
CA ASN A 3 52.78 -13.26 -8.36
C ASN A 3 52.35 -12.94 -6.92
N GLN A 4 52.39 -11.67 -6.55
CA GLN A 4 51.70 -11.20 -5.36
C GLN A 4 50.22 -11.00 -5.70
N ALA A 5 49.35 -11.84 -5.16
CA ALA A 5 47.94 -11.60 -5.15
C ALA A 5 47.66 -10.46 -4.16
N ILE A 6 47.24 -9.30 -4.65
CA ILE A 6 46.75 -8.22 -3.80
C ILE A 6 45.31 -8.60 -3.38
N ILE A 7 45.19 -9.16 -2.17
CA ILE A 7 43.91 -9.38 -1.54
C ILE A 7 43.51 -8.02 -0.93
N SER A 8 42.65 -7.29 -1.61
CA SER A 8 42.01 -6.10 -1.02
C SER A 8 40.99 -6.57 0.01
N HIS A 9 41.34 -6.48 1.29
CA HIS A 9 40.37 -6.64 2.36
C HIS A 9 39.43 -5.43 2.37
N ILE A 10 38.17 -5.65 2.13
CA ILE A 10 37.13 -4.67 2.50
C ILE A 10 37.02 -4.77 4.02
N ASN A 11 37.71 -3.91 4.74
CA ASN A 11 37.48 -3.71 6.16
C ASN A 11 36.12 -3.04 6.30
N TYR A 12 35.09 -3.77 6.77
CA TYR A 12 33.88 -3.15 7.28
C TYR A 12 34.26 -2.35 8.52
N ALA A 13 34.32 -1.02 8.37
CA ALA A 13 34.49 -0.14 9.51
C ALA A 13 33.26 -0.33 10.42
N THR A 14 33.48 -0.70 11.69
CA THR A 14 32.41 -0.71 12.68
C THR A 14 31.97 0.72 12.91
N SER A 15 30.85 1.10 12.30
CA SER A 15 30.23 2.39 12.55
C SER A 15 29.62 2.38 13.94
N PHE A 16 30.17 3.19 14.85
CA PHE A 16 29.54 3.48 16.13
C PHE A 16 28.41 4.50 15.89
N TYR A 17 27.27 4.31 16.53
CA TYR A 17 26.02 5.05 16.37
C TYR A 17 26.13 6.60 16.54
N ASN A 18 27.27 7.11 17.01
CA ASN A 18 27.55 8.51 17.29
C ASN A 18 28.72 9.10 16.48
N GLN A 19 29.24 8.40 15.49
CA GLN A 19 30.32 8.95 14.64
C GLN A 19 29.72 9.40 13.31
N CYS A 20 29.87 10.71 13.02
CA CYS A 20 29.45 11.31 11.75
C CYS A 20 30.32 10.86 10.56
N ASP A 21 31.51 10.32 10.82
CA ASP A 21 32.46 9.94 9.79
C ASP A 21 32.80 8.45 9.86
N ILE A 22 32.81 7.77 8.70
CA ILE A 22 33.33 6.43 8.55
C ILE A 22 34.83 6.55 8.23
N PRO A 23 35.74 6.13 9.13
CA PRO A 23 37.16 6.26 8.89
C PRO A 23 37.58 5.54 7.60
N ASN A 24 38.35 6.25 6.74
CA ASN A 24 38.82 5.74 5.45
C ASN A 24 37.75 5.44 4.39
N PHE A 25 36.55 6.01 4.54
CA PHE A 25 35.54 5.94 3.48
C PHE A 25 35.86 6.99 2.41
N PRO A 26 35.95 6.65 1.11
CA PRO A 26 36.20 7.62 0.08
C PRO A 26 35.00 8.57 -0.08
N ASN A 27 35.22 9.89 0.05
CA ASN A 27 34.20 10.93 -0.03
C ASN A 27 33.38 10.88 -1.32
N GLU A 28 33.99 10.38 -2.41
CA GLU A 28 33.36 10.21 -3.72
C GLU A 28 32.21 9.16 -3.73
N TYR A 29 32.09 8.34 -2.67
CA TYR A 29 31.00 7.35 -2.52
C TYR A 29 30.00 7.72 -1.42
N GLU A 30 30.16 8.81 -0.70
CA GLU A 30 29.25 9.21 0.38
C GLU A 30 27.83 9.42 -0.14
N ASP A 31 27.66 10.11 -1.26
CA ASP A 31 26.37 10.35 -1.91
C ASP A 31 25.68 9.04 -2.32
N LEU A 32 26.47 8.05 -2.79
CA LEU A 32 25.94 6.74 -3.15
C LEU A 32 25.40 5.98 -1.94
N VAL A 33 26.09 6.05 -0.80
CA VAL A 33 25.63 5.43 0.45
C VAL A 33 24.37 6.13 0.96
N LEU A 34 24.32 7.46 0.91
CA LEU A 34 23.17 8.22 1.34
C LEU A 34 21.95 7.91 0.46
N THR A 35 22.11 7.92 -0.87
CA THR A 35 21.05 7.62 -1.84
C THR A 35 20.52 6.20 -1.65
N HIS A 36 21.41 5.20 -1.50
CA HIS A 36 21.00 3.82 -1.24
C HIS A 36 20.29 3.67 0.10
N SER A 37 20.78 4.34 1.16
CA SER A 37 20.16 4.30 2.48
C SER A 37 18.78 4.95 2.45
N ALA A 38 18.62 6.08 1.77
CA ALA A 38 17.33 6.73 1.58
C ALA A 38 16.34 5.83 0.81
N ALA A 39 16.80 5.15 -0.25
CA ALA A 39 15.99 4.18 -0.97
C ALA A 39 15.53 3.05 -0.03
N LYS A 40 16.41 2.51 0.80
CA LYS A 40 16.05 1.49 1.80
C LYS A 40 15.03 1.97 2.81
N CYS A 41 15.14 3.21 3.29
CA CYS A 41 14.13 3.81 4.16
C CYS A 41 12.76 3.89 3.49
N CYS A 42 12.70 4.30 2.22
CA CYS A 42 11.44 4.31 1.45
C CYS A 42 10.86 2.89 1.30
N GLN A 43 11.69 1.89 1.04
CA GLN A 43 11.27 0.50 0.94
C GLN A 43 10.66 -0.01 2.26
N ILE A 44 11.31 0.27 3.40
CA ILE A 44 10.82 -0.12 4.73
C ILE A 44 9.49 0.58 5.01
N ALA A 45 9.39 1.90 4.79
CA ALA A 45 8.17 2.66 5.01
C ALA A 45 6.99 2.15 4.14
N ALA A 46 7.25 1.77 2.89
CA ALA A 46 6.25 1.13 2.05
C ALA A 46 5.81 -0.23 2.60
N GLY A 47 6.75 -1.05 3.08
CA GLY A 47 6.47 -2.34 3.72
C GLY A 47 5.62 -2.19 4.98
N ASP A 48 5.92 -1.20 5.81
CA ASP A 48 5.16 -0.90 7.03
C ASP A 48 3.72 -0.50 6.72
N ILE A 49 3.49 0.30 5.68
CA ILE A 49 2.13 0.63 5.25
C ILE A 49 1.39 -0.62 4.79
N GLN A 50 2.02 -1.49 4.01
CA GLN A 50 1.42 -2.73 3.53
C GLN A 50 1.02 -3.67 4.67
N ASN A 51 1.83 -3.75 5.73
CA ASN A 51 1.58 -4.60 6.89
C ASN A 51 0.53 -4.03 7.85
N ASN A 52 0.30 -2.71 7.81
CA ASN A 52 -0.63 -1.99 8.68
C ASN A 52 -1.84 -1.43 7.91
N MET A 53 -2.40 -2.22 6.99
CA MET A 53 -3.66 -1.87 6.34
C MET A 53 -4.82 -1.93 7.35
N PRO A 54 -5.83 -1.06 7.20
CA PRO A 54 -6.97 -1.04 8.12
C PRO A 54 -7.80 -2.33 8.01
N ASP A 55 -8.37 -2.74 9.13
CA ASP A 55 -9.29 -3.86 9.17
C ASP A 55 -10.64 -3.48 8.57
N LYS A 56 -11.21 -4.42 7.83
CA LYS A 56 -12.53 -4.22 7.22
C LYS A 56 -13.61 -4.11 8.30
N PRO A 57 -14.50 -3.09 8.24
CA PRO A 57 -15.63 -2.98 9.16
C PRO A 57 -16.52 -4.24 9.18
N VAL A 58 -17.00 -4.56 10.37
CA VAL A 58 -17.87 -5.72 10.58
C VAL A 58 -19.30 -5.36 10.18
N LYS A 59 -19.87 -6.21 9.35
CA LYS A 59 -21.26 -6.07 8.90
C LYS A 59 -22.22 -6.33 10.06
N PRO A 60 -23.24 -5.47 10.29
CA PRO A 60 -24.27 -5.71 11.30
C PRO A 60 -25.06 -6.99 11.01
N THR A 61 -25.49 -7.65 12.07
CA THR A 61 -26.34 -8.84 11.99
C THR A 61 -27.79 -8.42 11.91
N SER A 62 -28.55 -9.01 10.99
CA SER A 62 -29.99 -8.78 10.91
C SER A 62 -30.70 -9.25 12.16
N PRO A 63 -31.61 -8.47 12.76
CA PRO A 63 -32.45 -8.93 13.86
C PRO A 63 -33.30 -10.14 13.43
N ASN A 64 -33.55 -11.04 14.36
CA ASN A 64 -34.38 -12.23 14.14
C ASN A 64 -35.74 -11.98 14.75
N PHE A 65 -36.75 -11.80 13.94
CA PHE A 65 -38.15 -11.62 14.39
C PHE A 65 -38.80 -13.00 14.49
N GLU A 66 -38.85 -13.57 15.70
CA GLU A 66 -39.38 -14.93 15.92
C GLU A 66 -40.90 -15.07 15.63
N ASP A 67 -41.67 -13.97 15.68
CA ASP A 67 -43.14 -13.98 15.53
C ASP A 67 -43.71 -13.10 14.40
N SER A 68 -42.89 -12.36 13.68
CA SER A 68 -43.36 -11.49 12.59
C SER A 68 -42.85 -12.03 11.25
N ILE A 69 -43.76 -12.23 10.29
CA ILE A 69 -43.43 -12.56 8.89
C ILE A 69 -42.85 -11.30 8.22
N VAL A 70 -41.76 -10.77 8.77
CA VAL A 70 -41.03 -9.63 8.18
C VAL A 70 -39.80 -10.19 7.47
N ASP A 71 -39.91 -10.29 6.15
CA ASP A 71 -38.80 -10.70 5.31
C ASP A 71 -37.86 -9.50 5.15
N LEU A 72 -36.81 -9.46 5.97
CA LEU A 72 -35.82 -8.38 5.94
C LEU A 72 -34.87 -8.57 4.75
N PRO A 73 -34.62 -7.52 3.96
CA PRO A 73 -33.63 -7.59 2.91
C PRO A 73 -32.24 -7.79 3.50
N SER A 74 -31.38 -8.49 2.77
CA SER A 74 -29.99 -8.68 3.20
C SER A 74 -29.25 -7.35 3.17
N PRO A 75 -28.51 -6.99 4.25
CA PRO A 75 -27.76 -5.76 4.29
C PRO A 75 -26.65 -5.76 3.24
N PRO A 76 -26.31 -4.60 2.65
CA PRO A 76 -25.32 -4.48 1.60
C PRO A 76 -23.97 -4.96 2.07
N THR A 77 -23.22 -5.59 1.17
CA THR A 77 -21.88 -6.13 1.47
C THR A 77 -20.84 -5.38 0.66
N TYR A 78 -19.92 -4.68 1.35
CA TYR A 78 -18.77 -4.09 0.70
C TYR A 78 -17.70 -5.13 0.42
N SER A 79 -17.29 -5.22 -0.85
CA SER A 79 -16.19 -6.10 -1.29
C SER A 79 -15.11 -5.25 -1.94
N PRO A 80 -14.03 -4.91 -1.19
CA PRO A 80 -12.92 -4.15 -1.77
C PRO A 80 -12.28 -4.96 -2.90
N PRO A 81 -11.84 -4.30 -4.00
CA PRO A 81 -11.11 -4.97 -5.05
C PRO A 81 -9.81 -5.54 -4.50
N LYS A 82 -9.39 -6.71 -5.03
CA LYS A 82 -8.12 -7.31 -4.63
C LYS A 82 -6.97 -6.61 -5.35
N LEU A 83 -6.01 -6.14 -4.56
CA LEU A 83 -4.77 -5.58 -5.09
C LEU A 83 -3.69 -6.65 -5.08
N LEU A 84 -3.31 -7.09 -6.27
CA LEU A 84 -2.20 -8.03 -6.48
C LEU A 84 -1.02 -7.24 -7.02
N LEU A 85 -0.12 -6.83 -6.12
CA LEU A 85 1.12 -6.14 -6.47
C LEU A 85 2.30 -7.08 -6.28
N ASP A 86 3.03 -7.37 -7.34
CA ASP A 86 4.28 -8.13 -7.29
C ASP A 86 5.48 -7.19 -7.37
N PHE A 87 5.91 -6.67 -6.22
CA PHE A 87 7.13 -5.87 -6.12
C PHE A 87 8.39 -6.71 -6.22
N GLY A 88 8.30 -7.99 -5.94
CA GLY A 88 9.41 -8.92 -6.05
C GLY A 88 9.97 -8.99 -7.47
N ALA A 89 9.13 -8.76 -8.48
CA ALA A 89 9.59 -8.70 -9.87
C ALA A 89 10.47 -7.48 -10.12
N ILE A 90 10.06 -6.29 -9.69
CA ILE A 90 10.85 -5.05 -9.83
C ILE A 90 12.17 -5.18 -9.09
N MET A 91 12.12 -5.66 -7.84
CA MET A 91 13.33 -5.85 -7.04
C MET A 91 14.32 -6.84 -7.68
N ARG A 92 13.81 -7.93 -8.28
CA ARG A 92 14.66 -8.89 -9.00
C ARG A 92 15.31 -8.28 -10.23
N SER A 93 14.61 -7.40 -10.96
CA SER A 93 15.17 -6.71 -12.14
C SER A 93 16.24 -5.70 -11.73
N ILE A 94 15.99 -4.90 -10.69
CA ILE A 94 16.98 -3.96 -10.13
C ILE A 94 18.24 -4.71 -9.65
N ASN A 95 18.07 -5.82 -8.93
CA ASN A 95 19.19 -6.62 -8.44
C ASN A 95 20.01 -7.30 -9.57
N LYS A 96 19.44 -7.43 -10.76
CA LYS A 96 20.11 -7.97 -11.97
C LYS A 96 20.69 -6.86 -12.86
N GLU A 97 20.61 -5.60 -12.43
CA GLU A 97 21.05 -4.43 -13.21
C GLU A 97 20.30 -4.29 -14.55
N ASP A 98 19.09 -4.87 -14.66
CA ASP A 98 18.20 -4.76 -15.81
C ASP A 98 17.19 -3.62 -15.57
N PHE A 99 17.67 -2.38 -15.76
CA PHE A 99 16.93 -1.16 -15.46
C PHE A 99 15.79 -0.91 -16.44
N ASP A 100 15.95 -1.26 -17.71
CA ASP A 100 14.90 -1.13 -18.72
C ASP A 100 13.68 -2.00 -18.36
N THR A 101 13.92 -3.20 -17.83
CA THR A 101 12.86 -4.09 -17.35
C THR A 101 12.27 -3.58 -16.04
N ALA A 102 13.07 -3.00 -15.13
CA ALA A 102 12.59 -2.41 -13.88
C ALA A 102 11.68 -1.21 -14.13
N ASP A 103 12.02 -0.32 -15.06
CA ASP A 103 11.22 0.83 -15.45
C ASP A 103 9.88 0.42 -16.06
N LYS A 104 9.88 -0.54 -16.98
CA LYS A 104 8.64 -1.09 -17.57
C LYS A 104 7.74 -1.74 -16.52
N GLN A 105 8.32 -2.45 -15.55
CA GLN A 105 7.58 -3.06 -14.45
C GLN A 105 7.02 -2.01 -13.49
N SER A 106 7.75 -0.93 -13.23
CA SER A 106 7.30 0.22 -12.44
C SER A 106 6.13 0.93 -13.10
N GLU A 107 6.21 1.18 -14.42
CA GLU A 107 5.10 1.76 -15.20
C GLU A 107 3.85 0.86 -15.18
N LEU A 108 4.03 -0.44 -15.34
CA LEU A 108 2.94 -1.42 -15.26
C LEU A 108 2.29 -1.42 -13.87
N LEU A 109 3.10 -1.30 -12.82
CA LEU A 109 2.62 -1.22 -11.45
C LEU A 109 1.82 0.05 -11.22
N SER A 110 2.29 1.20 -11.71
CA SER A 110 1.57 2.47 -11.63
C SER A 110 0.21 2.40 -12.33
N LYS A 111 0.15 1.79 -13.51
CA LYS A 111 -1.11 1.53 -14.23
C LYS A 111 -2.07 0.63 -13.43
N ARG A 112 -1.55 -0.44 -12.81
CA ARG A 112 -2.37 -1.33 -11.97
C ARG A 112 -2.90 -0.63 -10.72
N LEU A 113 -2.12 0.26 -10.11
CA LEU A 113 -2.57 1.08 -8.99
C LEU A 113 -3.67 2.07 -9.40
N GLU A 114 -3.53 2.69 -10.57
CA GLU A 114 -4.57 3.57 -11.11
C GLU A 114 -5.87 2.81 -11.42
N GLU A 115 -5.77 1.65 -12.06
CA GLU A 115 -6.92 0.78 -12.32
C GLU A 115 -7.58 0.30 -11.01
N TYR A 116 -6.78 -0.01 -10.00
CA TYR A 116 -7.29 -0.35 -8.68
C TYR A 116 -8.06 0.80 -8.05
N GLY A 117 -7.52 2.03 -8.10
CA GLY A 117 -8.21 3.22 -7.61
C GLY A 117 -9.58 3.43 -8.28
N LYS A 118 -9.63 3.29 -9.61
CA LYS A 118 -10.89 3.37 -10.37
C LYS A 118 -11.89 2.28 -9.97
N LYS A 119 -11.42 1.04 -9.81
CA LYS A 119 -12.25 -0.08 -9.36
C LYS A 119 -12.77 0.12 -7.93
N HIS A 120 -11.92 0.64 -7.05
CA HIS A 120 -12.29 0.95 -5.67
C HIS A 120 -13.40 2.02 -5.61
N GLU A 121 -13.24 3.13 -6.33
CA GLU A 121 -14.26 4.17 -6.44
C GLU A 121 -15.58 3.65 -7.00
N GLN A 122 -15.50 2.78 -8.01
CA GLN A 122 -16.70 2.15 -8.59
C GLN A 122 -17.39 1.22 -7.59
N GLN A 123 -16.67 0.41 -6.84
CA GLN A 123 -17.20 -0.46 -5.80
C GLN A 123 -17.84 0.32 -4.66
N GLU A 124 -17.25 1.43 -4.27
CA GLU A 124 -17.81 2.34 -3.27
C GLU A 124 -19.15 2.93 -3.74
N LYS A 125 -19.23 3.42 -4.98
CA LYS A 125 -20.47 3.92 -5.58
C LYS A 125 -21.57 2.85 -5.64
N PHE A 126 -21.21 1.61 -5.97
CA PHE A 126 -22.17 0.49 -5.95
C PHE A 126 -22.66 0.20 -4.53
N PHE A 127 -21.76 0.15 -3.55
CA PHE A 127 -22.11 -0.05 -2.16
C PHE A 127 -23.05 1.06 -1.65
N GLN A 128 -22.76 2.33 -1.94
CA GLN A 128 -23.62 3.46 -1.55
C GLN A 128 -25.03 3.33 -2.13
N ARG A 129 -25.12 3.03 -3.43
CA ARG A 129 -26.42 2.82 -4.09
C ARG A 129 -27.20 1.66 -3.45
N ASP A 130 -26.54 0.52 -3.23
CA ASP A 130 -27.20 -0.66 -2.66
C ASP A 130 -27.61 -0.41 -1.20
N ALA A 131 -26.84 0.39 -0.46
CA ALA A 131 -27.19 0.82 0.89
C ALA A 131 -28.38 1.79 0.91
N ASP A 132 -28.49 2.68 -0.07
CA ASP A 132 -29.66 3.60 -0.17
C ASP A 132 -30.93 2.83 -0.54
N LEU A 133 -30.85 1.84 -1.43
CA LEU A 133 -31.98 0.94 -1.74
C LEU A 133 -32.41 0.14 -0.50
N PHE A 134 -31.43 -0.42 0.24
CA PHE A 134 -31.70 -1.15 1.47
C PHE A 134 -32.38 -0.28 2.53
N LYS A 135 -31.97 0.99 2.69
CA LYS A 135 -32.64 1.94 3.59
C LYS A 135 -34.10 2.20 3.18
N ALA A 136 -34.32 2.39 1.88
CA ALA A 136 -35.69 2.62 1.38
C ALA A 136 -36.61 1.41 1.63
N ASP A 137 -36.06 0.19 1.49
CA ASP A 137 -36.81 -1.03 1.82
C ASP A 137 -37.06 -1.18 3.32
N LEU A 138 -36.09 -0.85 4.19
CA LEU A 138 -36.28 -0.81 5.64
C LEU A 138 -37.37 0.22 6.04
N ASP A 139 -37.38 1.40 5.42
CA ASP A 139 -38.40 2.42 5.69
C ASP A 139 -39.80 1.92 5.34
N ARG A 140 -39.92 1.20 4.22
CA ARG A 140 -41.21 0.61 3.81
C ARG A 140 -41.68 -0.46 4.80
N ILE A 141 -40.76 -1.34 5.23
CA ILE A 141 -41.06 -2.41 6.21
C ILE A 141 -41.47 -1.80 7.55
N THR A 142 -40.69 -0.81 8.04
CA THR A 142 -40.95 -0.12 9.32
C THR A 142 -42.31 0.51 9.38
N LYS A 143 -42.79 1.13 8.28
CA LYS A 143 -44.13 1.75 8.22
C LYS A 143 -45.26 0.75 8.36
N ASN A 144 -45.03 -0.52 8.00
CA ASN A 144 -46.06 -1.57 8.03
C ASN A 144 -45.95 -2.48 9.27
N ALA A 145 -44.92 -2.30 10.10
CA ALA A 145 -44.67 -3.11 11.28
C ALA A 145 -45.42 -2.61 12.54
N ASP A 146 -45.61 -3.47 13.52
CA ASP A 146 -46.10 -3.09 14.84
C ASP A 146 -45.04 -2.30 15.64
N ARG A 147 -45.44 -1.78 16.83
CA ARG A 147 -44.60 -0.85 17.60
C ARG A 147 -43.30 -1.45 18.06
N ASP A 148 -43.30 -2.71 18.50
CA ASP A 148 -42.11 -3.36 19.06
C ASP A 148 -41.13 -3.69 17.95
N THR A 149 -41.61 -4.21 16.85
CA THR A 149 -40.86 -4.40 15.61
C THR A 149 -40.31 -3.07 15.05
N GLN A 150 -41.05 -1.95 15.18
CA GLN A 150 -40.53 -0.65 14.79
C GLN A 150 -39.34 -0.20 15.62
N ILE A 151 -39.31 -0.49 16.92
CA ILE A 151 -38.18 -0.16 17.79
C ILE A 151 -36.94 -0.94 17.37
N GLU A 152 -37.03 -2.27 17.21
CA GLU A 152 -35.91 -3.14 16.78
C GLU A 152 -35.39 -2.76 15.39
N LEU A 153 -36.30 -2.42 14.46
CA LEU A 153 -35.92 -1.93 13.13
C LEU A 153 -35.22 -0.56 13.19
N ALA A 154 -35.59 0.30 14.14
CA ALA A 154 -34.92 1.59 14.32
C ALA A 154 -33.50 1.42 14.87
N GLU A 155 -33.29 0.49 15.80
CA GLU A 155 -31.97 0.13 16.32
C GLU A 155 -31.09 -0.46 15.20
N TYR A 156 -31.61 -1.42 14.47
CA TYR A 156 -30.90 -2.03 13.34
C TYR A 156 -30.54 -1.01 12.26
N ARG A 157 -31.45 -0.10 11.97
CA ARG A 157 -31.20 1.01 11.05
C ARG A 157 -30.05 1.91 11.53
N SER A 158 -29.98 2.18 12.84
CA SER A 158 -28.87 2.94 13.42
C SER A 158 -27.52 2.21 13.22
N GLU A 159 -27.50 0.89 13.41
CA GLU A 159 -26.31 0.06 13.15
C GLU A 159 -25.90 0.08 11.67
N ILE A 160 -26.86 0.06 10.76
CA ILE A 160 -26.59 0.18 9.31
C ILE A 160 -26.00 1.55 8.96
N TYR A 161 -26.50 2.64 9.55
CA TYR A 161 -25.92 3.97 9.35
C TYR A 161 -24.47 4.03 9.87
N LYS A 162 -24.22 3.46 11.05
CA LYS A 162 -22.87 3.35 11.59
C LYS A 162 -21.97 2.56 10.66
N TYR A 163 -22.42 1.40 10.22
CA TYR A 163 -21.66 0.56 9.28
C TYR A 163 -21.34 1.29 7.97
N GLN A 164 -22.27 2.06 7.42
CA GLN A 164 -22.00 2.89 6.25
C GLN A 164 -20.92 3.95 6.50
N TYR A 165 -20.99 4.60 7.67
CA TYR A 165 -19.97 5.57 8.07
C TYR A 165 -18.60 4.91 8.19
N ASP A 166 -18.55 3.78 8.89
CA ASP A 166 -17.31 3.00 9.07
C ASP A 166 -16.71 2.53 7.72
N ILE A 167 -17.55 2.16 6.75
CA ILE A 167 -17.10 1.82 5.39
C ILE A 167 -16.54 3.05 4.67
N THR A 168 -17.15 4.20 4.82
CA THR A 168 -16.67 5.45 4.19
C THR A 168 -15.32 5.86 4.79
N GLU A 169 -15.18 5.78 6.12
CA GLU A 169 -13.92 6.05 6.82
C GLU A 169 -12.83 5.05 6.41
N TYR A 170 -13.15 3.76 6.41
CA TYR A 170 -12.26 2.69 5.92
C TYR A 170 -11.79 2.95 4.49
N SER A 171 -12.69 3.33 3.60
CA SER A 171 -12.39 3.66 2.20
C SER A 171 -11.42 4.84 2.09
N ALA A 172 -11.67 5.91 2.85
CA ALA A 172 -10.80 7.09 2.89
C ALA A 172 -9.41 6.76 3.44
N GLU A 173 -9.33 6.02 4.54
CA GLU A 173 -8.07 5.58 5.13
C GLU A 173 -7.28 4.67 4.17
N LEU A 174 -7.96 3.76 3.51
CA LEU A 174 -7.37 2.87 2.51
C LEU A 174 -6.78 3.69 1.35
N GLN A 175 -7.50 4.68 0.85
CA GLN A 175 -7.04 5.57 -0.22
C GLN A 175 -5.81 6.40 0.20
N GLU A 176 -5.81 6.90 1.45
CA GLU A 176 -4.65 7.63 2.01
C GLU A 176 -3.42 6.72 2.09
N LYS A 177 -3.57 5.51 2.64
CA LYS A 177 -2.48 4.55 2.75
C LYS A 177 -1.92 4.15 1.38
N TYR A 178 -2.79 3.96 0.39
CA TYR A 178 -2.35 3.70 -0.99
C TYR A 178 -1.58 4.86 -1.60
N SER A 179 -2.04 6.08 -1.38
CA SER A 179 -1.35 7.27 -1.88
C SER A 179 0.05 7.40 -1.29
N LYS A 180 0.19 7.19 0.02
CA LYS A 180 1.48 7.15 0.73
C LYS A 180 2.38 6.03 0.23
N TYR A 181 1.83 4.82 0.09
CA TYR A 181 2.56 3.67 -0.41
C TYR A 181 3.10 3.93 -1.83
N ARG A 182 2.26 4.43 -2.72
CA ARG A 182 2.64 4.80 -4.08
C ARG A 182 3.78 5.81 -4.08
N TRP A 183 3.66 6.85 -3.24
CA TRP A 183 4.68 7.88 -3.13
C TRP A 183 6.03 7.30 -2.68
N TYR A 184 6.06 6.44 -1.64
CA TYR A 184 7.29 5.80 -1.19
C TYR A 184 7.91 4.92 -2.27
N MET A 185 7.10 4.21 -3.04
CA MET A 185 7.59 3.35 -4.12
C MET A 185 8.15 4.17 -5.30
N GLU A 186 7.51 5.27 -5.66
CA GLU A 186 8.04 6.21 -6.67
C GLU A 186 9.39 6.79 -6.22
N GLN A 187 9.52 7.21 -4.96
CA GLN A 187 10.78 7.69 -4.40
C GLN A 187 11.85 6.60 -4.38
N TYR A 188 11.49 5.38 -3.97
CA TYR A 188 12.42 4.25 -3.99
C TYR A 188 12.99 4.00 -5.39
N VAL A 189 12.15 3.94 -6.40
CA VAL A 189 12.59 3.72 -7.79
C VAL A 189 13.48 4.85 -8.28
N ALA A 190 13.11 6.10 -8.01
CA ALA A 190 13.92 7.27 -8.38
C ALA A 190 15.31 7.24 -7.74
N LEU A 191 15.38 7.01 -6.42
CA LEU A 191 16.65 6.93 -5.68
C LEU A 191 17.52 5.75 -6.14
N MET A 192 16.92 4.61 -6.45
CA MET A 192 17.66 3.46 -6.97
C MET A 192 18.23 3.72 -8.36
N ASN A 193 17.50 4.42 -9.23
CA ASN A 193 18.00 4.82 -10.54
C ASN A 193 19.17 5.80 -10.41
N GLU A 194 19.08 6.78 -9.49
CA GLU A 194 20.16 7.71 -9.17
C GLU A 194 21.40 6.99 -8.63
N TYR A 195 21.21 6.07 -7.67
CA TYR A 195 22.28 5.24 -7.13
C TYR A 195 23.00 4.44 -8.22
N ASN A 196 22.25 3.80 -9.12
CA ASN A 196 22.82 3.00 -10.19
C ASN A 196 23.58 3.84 -11.22
N ALA A 197 23.04 5.01 -11.57
CA ALA A 197 23.74 5.97 -12.44
C ALA A 197 25.08 6.44 -11.81
N GLY A 198 25.06 6.76 -10.52
CA GLY A 198 26.26 7.13 -9.78
C GLY A 198 27.30 5.98 -9.71
N LEU A 199 26.82 4.77 -9.53
CA LEU A 199 27.69 3.57 -9.49
C LEU A 199 28.36 3.30 -10.84
N GLN A 200 27.63 3.50 -11.96
CA GLN A 200 28.18 3.39 -13.30
C GLN A 200 29.24 4.49 -13.57
N MET A 201 29.00 5.71 -13.13
CA MET A 201 29.98 6.81 -13.25
C MET A 201 31.26 6.50 -12.46
N ALA A 202 31.11 6.04 -11.22
CA ALA A 202 32.24 5.68 -10.35
C ALA A 202 33.08 4.51 -10.91
N THR A 203 32.42 3.51 -11.51
CA THR A 203 33.11 2.37 -12.13
C THR A 203 33.81 2.76 -13.43
N SER A 204 33.20 3.62 -14.25
CA SER A 204 33.80 4.09 -15.51
C SER A 204 35.07 4.94 -15.28
N GLN A 205 35.09 5.78 -14.24
CA GLN A 205 36.25 6.57 -13.85
C GLN A 205 37.44 5.72 -13.42
N ARG A 206 37.21 4.54 -12.80
CA ARG A 206 38.28 3.59 -12.43
C ARG A 206 38.87 2.86 -13.62
N GLN A 207 38.16 2.71 -14.73
CA GLN A 207 38.63 2.00 -15.93
C GLN A 207 39.39 2.88 -16.91
N SER A 208 39.41 4.20 -16.70
CA SER A 208 40.22 5.09 -17.52
C SER A 208 41.68 5.03 -17.05
N PRO A 209 42.61 4.36 -17.77
CA PRO A 209 44.01 4.35 -17.39
C PRO A 209 44.58 5.77 -17.53
N LYS A 210 45.34 6.23 -16.51
CA LYS A 210 46.19 7.41 -16.58
C LYS A 210 47.38 7.15 -17.50
#